data_945be84ee786f56926e3d16fe5bec07c
#
_entry.id   945be84ee786f56926e3d16fe5bec07c
#
_cell.length_a   1.000
_cell.length_b   1.000
_cell.length_c   1.000
_cell.angle_alpha   90.00
_cell.angle_beta   90.00
_cell.angle_gamma   90.00
#
_symmetry.space_group_name_H-M   'P 1'
#
loop_
_entity.id
_entity.type
_entity.pdbx_description
1 polymer ?
#
loop_
_entity_poly.entity_id
_entity_poly.type
_entity_poly.pdbx_seq_one_letter_code
_entity_poly.pdbx_strand_id
1 'polypeptide(L)'
;MKFYPLTFIPILKDRIWGGTKLKTYLNKDIVSQTTGESWEISTVPNDISVVRSGSLIGKNINEVIAMYPEEILGKVVIERFGKQFPLLFKFIDAKEDLSIQLHPNDALAKERHNSFGKTEMWYVMQADEAARLVVGFKNDSNSAAYLDHLQRKKVVDLLEMHPVKKAMFSF
;
A
#
# COMPACT_ATOMS: atom_id res chain seq x y z
N MET A 1 20.71 5.16 23.99
CA MET A 1 19.26 4.90 24.17
C MET A 1 19.00 3.42 23.98
N LYS A 2 18.15 2.79 24.78
CA LYS A 2 17.75 1.40 24.53
C LYS A 2 16.60 1.42 23.52
N PHE A 3 16.81 0.82 22.34
CA PHE A 3 15.75 0.74 21.33
C PHE A 3 14.62 -0.18 21.78
N TYR A 4 13.43 0.13 21.36
CA TYR A 4 12.19 -0.61 21.60
C TYR A 4 11.36 -0.67 20.32
N PRO A 5 10.45 -1.64 20.16
CA PRO A 5 9.56 -1.69 19.00
C PRO A 5 8.73 -0.42 18.90
N LEU A 6 8.85 0.29 17.78
CA LEU A 6 8.07 1.48 17.50
C LEU A 6 6.65 1.09 17.04
N THR A 7 5.67 1.80 17.58
CA THR A 7 4.29 1.77 17.10
C THR A 7 3.88 3.16 16.66
N PHE A 8 3.05 3.25 15.63
CA PHE A 8 2.63 4.51 15.04
C PHE A 8 1.13 4.73 15.20
N ILE A 9 0.72 5.98 15.12
CA ILE A 9 -0.70 6.35 15.02
C ILE A 9 -1.14 5.99 13.60
N PRO A 10 -2.13 5.10 13.41
CA PRO A 10 -2.63 4.76 12.09
C PRO A 10 -3.22 5.97 11.38
N ILE A 11 -2.94 6.11 10.08
CA ILE A 11 -3.54 7.15 9.24
C ILE A 11 -4.70 6.51 8.47
N LEU A 12 -5.92 6.86 8.87
CA LEU A 12 -7.14 6.30 8.30
C LEU A 12 -7.58 7.08 7.07
N LYS A 13 -7.97 6.38 6.00
CA LYS A 13 -8.42 6.97 4.74
C LYS A 13 -9.78 6.43 4.35
N ASP A 14 -10.75 7.31 4.23
CA ASP A 14 -12.05 6.96 3.65
C ASP A 14 -11.91 6.79 2.14
N ARG A 15 -12.59 5.77 1.62
CA ARG A 15 -12.61 5.41 0.20
C ARG A 15 -14.03 5.03 -0.18
N ILE A 16 -14.46 5.37 -1.38
CA ILE A 16 -15.80 5.01 -1.88
C ILE A 16 -16.05 3.49 -1.85
N TRP A 17 -15.00 2.69 -1.97
CA TRP A 17 -15.01 1.24 -1.94
C TRP A 17 -14.72 0.65 -0.54
N GLY A 18 -14.49 1.50 0.46
CA GLY A 18 -14.13 1.08 1.82
C GLY A 18 -15.32 0.50 2.59
N GLY A 19 -14.99 -0.19 3.67
CA GLY A 19 -15.94 -0.85 4.54
C GLY A 19 -15.70 -0.60 6.02
N THR A 20 -16.09 -1.56 6.85
CA THR A 20 -16.00 -1.50 8.31
C THR A 20 -15.12 -2.60 8.91
N LYS A 21 -14.48 -3.46 8.10
CA LYS A 21 -13.67 -4.58 8.58
C LYS A 21 -12.38 -4.14 9.27
N LEU A 22 -11.87 -2.95 8.95
CA LEU A 22 -10.77 -2.37 9.74
C LEU A 22 -11.15 -2.25 11.23
N LYS A 23 -12.44 -1.97 11.54
CA LYS A 23 -12.95 -1.98 12.91
C LYS A 23 -13.30 -3.38 13.37
N THR A 24 -14.17 -4.06 12.63
CA THR A 24 -14.80 -5.31 13.10
C THR A 24 -13.84 -6.49 13.14
N TYR A 25 -12.81 -6.50 12.28
CA TYR A 25 -11.82 -7.58 12.18
C TYR A 25 -10.45 -7.20 12.80
N LEU A 26 -10.03 -5.94 12.66
CA LEU A 26 -8.72 -5.47 13.13
C LEU A 26 -8.78 -4.56 14.35
N ASN A 27 -9.97 -4.28 14.89
CA ASN A 27 -10.19 -3.41 16.05
C ASN A 27 -9.57 -2.00 15.88
N LYS A 28 -9.55 -1.47 14.63
CA LYS A 28 -9.13 -0.10 14.39
C LYS A 28 -10.21 0.88 14.84
N ASP A 29 -9.78 2.02 15.36
CA ASP A 29 -10.69 3.07 15.83
C ASP A 29 -11.19 3.93 14.66
N ILE A 30 -12.02 3.35 13.82
CA ILE A 30 -12.65 4.05 12.70
C ILE A 30 -14.02 4.61 13.08
N VAL A 31 -14.34 5.78 12.57
CA VAL A 31 -15.63 6.46 12.78
C VAL A 31 -16.52 6.41 11.54
N SER A 32 -15.94 6.28 10.36
CA SER A 32 -16.63 6.22 9.08
C SER A 32 -17.06 4.80 8.74
N GLN A 33 -18.11 4.67 7.92
CA GLN A 33 -18.59 3.39 7.37
C GLN A 33 -17.88 3.00 6.06
N THR A 34 -16.97 3.87 5.60
CA THR A 34 -16.27 3.73 4.31
C THR A 34 -14.75 3.87 4.48
N THR A 35 -14.19 3.52 5.64
CA THR A 35 -12.75 3.54 5.84
C THR A 35 -12.10 2.39 5.09
N GLY A 36 -11.53 2.68 3.92
CA GLY A 36 -10.93 1.66 3.05
C GLY A 36 -9.47 1.35 3.35
N GLU A 37 -8.72 2.29 3.96
CA GLU A 37 -7.30 2.08 4.22
C GLU A 37 -6.91 2.53 5.63
N SER A 38 -5.99 1.77 6.25
CA SER A 38 -5.28 2.13 7.48
C SER A 38 -3.79 2.05 7.19
N TRP A 39 -3.14 3.21 7.06
CA TRP A 39 -1.70 3.28 6.83
C TRP A 39 -0.97 3.16 8.15
N GLU A 40 -0.19 2.09 8.28
CA GLU A 40 0.50 1.76 9.53
C GLU A 40 1.88 2.38 9.59
N ILE A 41 2.61 2.39 8.46
CA ILE A 41 3.90 3.05 8.33
C ILE A 41 3.95 3.76 6.98
N SER A 42 4.16 5.07 7.01
CA SER A 42 4.18 5.92 5.83
C SER A 42 5.18 7.06 5.98
N THR A 43 5.88 7.35 4.89
CA THR A 43 6.69 8.57 4.70
C THR A 43 6.15 9.43 3.56
N VAL A 44 4.95 9.12 3.07
CA VAL A 44 4.31 9.90 2.00
C VAL A 44 4.08 11.34 2.48
N PRO A 45 4.42 12.36 1.69
CA PRO A 45 4.19 13.76 2.05
C PRO A 45 2.75 14.01 2.49
N ASN A 46 2.57 14.76 3.58
CA ASN A 46 1.31 15.05 4.27
C ASN A 46 0.67 13.87 5.04
N ASP A 47 1.21 12.66 4.90
CA ASP A 47 0.75 11.43 5.56
C ASP A 47 1.91 10.69 6.23
N ILE A 48 2.75 11.40 6.97
CA ILE A 48 3.93 10.85 7.61
C ILE A 48 3.53 10.26 8.98
N SER A 49 3.88 8.99 9.19
CA SER A 49 3.57 8.29 10.45
C SER A 49 4.25 8.92 11.67
N VAL A 50 3.48 9.06 12.75
CA VAL A 50 3.93 9.62 14.03
C VAL A 50 3.97 8.52 15.09
N VAL A 51 5.06 8.48 15.85
CA VAL A 51 5.27 7.51 16.94
C VAL A 51 4.22 7.70 18.04
N ARG A 52 3.52 6.59 18.38
CA ARG A 52 2.40 6.59 19.31
C ARG A 52 2.81 6.48 20.78
N SER A 53 3.95 5.87 21.08
CA SER A 53 4.33 5.55 22.47
C SER A 53 5.84 5.51 22.69
N GLY A 54 6.25 5.53 23.95
CA GLY A 54 7.64 5.44 24.35
C GLY A 54 8.38 6.78 24.32
N SER A 55 9.71 6.72 24.41
CA SER A 55 10.56 7.92 24.52
C SER A 55 10.63 8.79 23.25
N LEU A 56 10.15 8.28 22.12
CA LEU A 56 10.08 8.98 20.84
C LEU A 56 8.65 9.41 20.47
N ILE A 57 7.71 9.33 21.42
CA ILE A 57 6.32 9.73 21.20
C ILE A 57 6.22 11.14 20.58
N GLY A 58 5.35 11.29 19.58
CA GLY A 58 5.10 12.54 18.88
C GLY A 58 6.11 12.87 17.75
N LYS A 59 7.25 12.16 17.67
CA LYS A 59 8.16 12.32 16.54
C LYS A 59 7.61 11.59 15.31
N ASN A 60 7.76 12.20 14.13
CA ASN A 60 7.47 11.49 12.91
C ASN A 60 8.61 10.53 12.52
N ILE A 61 8.32 9.55 11.68
CA ILE A 61 9.28 8.52 11.29
C ILE A 61 10.54 9.11 10.62
N ASN A 62 10.42 10.19 9.85
CA ASN A 62 11.57 10.83 9.19
C ASN A 62 12.51 11.47 10.22
N GLU A 63 11.98 12.09 11.27
CA GLU A 63 12.78 12.63 12.38
C GLU A 63 13.50 11.50 13.11
N VAL A 64 12.84 10.37 13.34
CA VAL A 64 13.45 9.20 13.99
C VAL A 64 14.58 8.62 13.14
N ILE A 65 14.37 8.49 11.82
CA ILE A 65 15.39 8.03 10.87
C ILE A 65 16.58 9.01 10.81
N ALA A 66 16.32 10.31 10.83
CA ALA A 66 17.39 11.32 10.83
C ALA A 66 18.29 11.21 12.07
N MET A 67 17.68 10.88 13.23
CA MET A 67 18.40 10.69 14.49
C MET A 67 19.14 9.35 14.59
N TYR A 68 18.55 8.28 14.08
CA TYR A 68 19.00 6.89 14.25
C TYR A 68 18.89 6.08 12.94
N PRO A 69 19.61 6.51 11.88
CA PRO A 69 19.41 5.91 10.56
C PRO A 69 19.78 4.43 10.50
N GLU A 70 20.93 4.04 11.05
CA GLU A 70 21.38 2.64 10.98
C GLU A 70 20.51 1.71 11.84
N GLU A 71 20.06 2.17 12.99
CA GLU A 71 19.25 1.39 13.91
C GLU A 71 17.83 1.16 13.39
N ILE A 72 17.30 2.09 12.61
CA ILE A 72 15.94 2.02 12.04
C ILE A 72 15.93 1.35 10.68
N LEU A 73 16.82 1.75 9.77
CA LEU A 73 16.84 1.25 8.39
C LEU A 73 17.81 0.10 8.18
N GLY A 74 18.91 0.07 8.93
CA GLY A 74 20.03 -0.81 8.66
C GLY A 74 20.92 -0.34 7.50
N LYS A 75 22.17 -0.82 7.47
CA LYS A 75 23.19 -0.38 6.51
C LYS A 75 22.79 -0.62 5.06
N VAL A 76 22.26 -1.82 4.75
CA VAL A 76 21.89 -2.22 3.37
C VAL A 76 20.82 -1.31 2.79
N VAL A 77 19.81 -0.94 3.59
CA VAL A 77 18.74 -0.04 3.13
C VAL A 77 19.29 1.37 2.91
N ILE A 78 20.17 1.84 3.79
CA ILE A 78 20.80 3.15 3.65
C ILE A 78 21.68 3.23 2.39
N GLU A 79 22.47 2.20 2.10
CA GLU A 79 23.29 2.12 0.89
C GLU A 79 22.45 2.19 -0.39
N ARG A 80 21.27 1.58 -0.39
CA ARG A 80 20.39 1.51 -1.57
C ARG A 80 19.47 2.71 -1.71
N PHE A 81 18.87 3.19 -0.63
CA PHE A 81 17.79 4.18 -0.64
C PHE A 81 18.14 5.47 0.11
N GLY A 82 19.37 5.59 0.64
CA GLY A 82 19.74 6.70 1.53
C GLY A 82 18.97 6.63 2.85
N LYS A 83 18.68 7.78 3.44
CA LYS A 83 17.91 7.89 4.69
C LYS A 83 16.40 7.97 4.42
N GLN A 84 15.91 7.28 3.40
CA GLN A 84 14.49 7.21 3.07
C GLN A 84 13.92 5.85 3.46
N PHE A 85 12.76 5.84 4.09
CA PHE A 85 12.03 4.61 4.35
C PHE A 85 11.33 4.17 3.05
N PRO A 86 11.71 3.02 2.45
CA PRO A 86 11.33 2.70 1.07
C PRO A 86 10.00 1.96 0.96
N LEU A 87 9.17 1.98 2.01
CA LEU A 87 7.92 1.21 2.06
C LEU A 87 6.74 2.08 2.48
N LEU A 88 5.56 1.72 1.99
CA LEU A 88 4.27 2.08 2.57
C LEU A 88 3.59 0.80 3.05
N PHE A 89 3.30 0.69 4.34
CA PHE A 89 2.63 -0.45 4.91
C PHE A 89 1.20 -0.08 5.30
N LYS A 90 0.21 -0.79 4.73
CA LYS A 90 -1.20 -0.49 4.98
C LYS A 90 -2.09 -1.73 5.02
N PHE A 91 -3.17 -1.64 5.79
CA PHE A 91 -4.32 -2.53 5.67
C PHE A 91 -5.35 -1.93 4.73
N ILE A 92 -6.00 -2.79 3.95
CA ILE A 92 -7.07 -2.41 3.01
C ILE A 92 -8.31 -3.21 3.34
N ASP A 93 -9.45 -2.53 3.45
CA ASP A 93 -10.78 -3.12 3.50
C ASP A 93 -11.54 -2.76 2.22
N ALA A 94 -11.53 -3.70 1.28
CA ALA A 94 -12.22 -3.59 0.00
C ALA A 94 -13.62 -4.19 0.10
N LYS A 95 -14.60 -3.36 0.40
CA LYS A 95 -16.03 -3.74 0.37
C LYS A 95 -16.56 -3.78 -1.06
N GLU A 96 -16.07 -2.87 -1.90
CA GLU A 96 -16.39 -2.76 -3.32
C GLU A 96 -15.11 -2.88 -4.16
N ASP A 97 -15.23 -2.99 -5.47
CA ASP A 97 -14.09 -3.05 -6.37
C ASP A 97 -13.25 -1.77 -6.31
N LEU A 98 -11.93 -1.92 -6.16
CA LEU A 98 -10.99 -0.82 -6.26
C LEU A 98 -10.81 -0.39 -7.73
N SER A 99 -10.34 0.85 -7.93
CA SER A 99 -9.88 1.28 -9.24
C SER A 99 -8.74 0.38 -9.74
N ILE A 100 -8.78 0.06 -11.03
CA ILE A 100 -7.69 -0.66 -11.68
C ILE A 100 -6.50 0.30 -11.82
N GLN A 101 -5.34 -0.12 -11.33
CA GLN A 101 -4.13 0.69 -11.31
C GLN A 101 -2.96 -0.09 -11.90
N LEU A 102 -2.12 0.59 -12.64
CA LEU A 102 -0.83 0.10 -13.10
C LEU A 102 0.26 1.02 -12.56
N HIS A 103 1.21 0.45 -11.84
CA HIS A 103 2.33 1.21 -11.29
C HIS A 103 3.56 1.10 -12.20
N PRO A 104 4.29 2.21 -12.39
CA PRO A 104 5.51 2.19 -13.19
C PRO A 104 6.63 1.43 -12.49
N ASN A 105 7.54 0.85 -13.27
CA ASN A 105 8.84 0.39 -12.75
C ASN A 105 9.76 1.58 -12.41
N ASP A 106 10.92 1.29 -11.78
CA ASP A 106 11.84 2.34 -11.33
C ASP A 106 12.32 3.27 -12.45
N ALA A 107 12.62 2.73 -13.64
CA ALA A 107 13.10 3.51 -14.77
C ALA A 107 12.05 4.54 -15.22
N LEU A 108 10.83 4.07 -15.44
CA LEU A 108 9.73 4.91 -15.90
C LEU A 108 9.27 5.92 -14.83
N ALA A 109 9.26 5.50 -13.55
CA ALA A 109 8.94 6.38 -12.44
C ALA A 109 9.98 7.50 -12.29
N LYS A 110 11.26 7.17 -12.46
CA LYS A 110 12.35 8.15 -12.42
C LYS A 110 12.24 9.15 -13.56
N GLU A 111 11.99 8.68 -14.77
CA GLU A 111 11.85 9.53 -15.96
C GLU A 111 10.67 10.50 -15.84
N ARG A 112 9.47 9.97 -15.46
CA ARG A 112 8.23 10.75 -15.51
C ARG A 112 7.93 11.55 -14.26
N HIS A 113 8.39 11.08 -13.11
CA HIS A 113 7.97 11.62 -11.80
C HIS A 113 9.13 11.91 -10.86
N ASN A 114 10.39 11.67 -11.29
CA ASN A 114 11.58 11.74 -10.43
C ASN A 114 11.40 10.99 -9.09
N SER A 115 10.78 9.81 -9.16
CA SER A 115 10.41 8.97 -8.02
C SER A 115 10.87 7.53 -8.22
N PHE A 116 10.70 6.70 -7.21
CA PHE A 116 10.83 5.25 -7.32
C PHE A 116 9.59 4.64 -7.99
N GLY A 117 9.77 3.50 -8.64
CA GLY A 117 8.66 2.65 -9.02
C GLY A 117 7.90 2.13 -7.81
N LYS A 118 6.79 1.44 -8.03
CA LYS A 118 5.98 0.92 -6.95
C LYS A 118 5.72 -0.56 -7.16
N THR A 119 6.60 -1.39 -6.61
CA THR A 119 6.35 -2.83 -6.47
C THR A 119 5.45 -3.05 -5.27
N GLU A 120 4.38 -3.80 -5.44
CA GLU A 120 3.44 -4.10 -4.37
C GLU A 120 3.40 -5.60 -4.08
N MET A 121 3.21 -5.93 -2.81
CA MET A 121 2.87 -7.27 -2.35
C MET A 121 1.56 -7.18 -1.57
N TRP A 122 0.64 -8.07 -1.89
CA TRP A 122 -0.64 -8.19 -1.19
C TRP A 122 -0.70 -9.51 -0.42
N TYR A 123 -1.14 -9.42 0.83
CA TYR A 123 -1.46 -10.57 1.65
C TYR A 123 -2.94 -10.54 2.02
N VAL A 124 -3.68 -11.58 1.64
CA VAL A 124 -5.11 -11.69 1.91
C VAL A 124 -5.34 -12.19 3.32
N MET A 125 -5.69 -11.31 4.22
CA MET A 125 -5.97 -11.66 5.62
C MET A 125 -7.34 -12.32 5.80
N GLN A 126 -8.34 -11.89 5.01
CA GLN A 126 -9.70 -12.39 5.01
C GLN A 126 -10.29 -12.18 3.61
N ALA A 127 -11.06 -13.12 3.13
CA ALA A 127 -11.80 -13.01 1.88
C ALA A 127 -13.24 -13.45 2.11
N ASP A 128 -14.18 -12.72 1.54
CA ASP A 128 -15.59 -13.13 1.48
C ASP A 128 -15.78 -14.14 0.35
N GLU A 129 -16.94 -14.77 0.32
CA GLU A 129 -17.33 -15.65 -0.79
C GLU A 129 -17.29 -14.87 -2.11
N ALA A 130 -16.72 -15.48 -3.15
CA ALA A 130 -16.51 -14.89 -4.47
C ALA A 130 -15.56 -13.67 -4.52
N ALA A 131 -14.79 -13.38 -3.46
CA ALA A 131 -13.76 -12.36 -3.49
C ALA A 131 -12.71 -12.67 -4.56
N ARG A 132 -12.26 -11.62 -5.27
CA ARG A 132 -11.32 -11.73 -6.40
C ARG A 132 -10.34 -10.56 -6.42
N LEU A 133 -9.20 -10.79 -7.06
CA LEU A 133 -8.22 -9.76 -7.42
C LEU A 133 -8.00 -9.76 -8.93
N VAL A 134 -7.78 -8.58 -9.48
CA VAL A 134 -7.32 -8.42 -10.86
C VAL A 134 -5.80 -8.40 -10.84
N VAL A 135 -5.17 -9.38 -11.53
CA VAL A 135 -3.71 -9.51 -11.59
C VAL A 135 -3.28 -9.84 -13.02
N GLY A 136 -2.79 -8.83 -13.73
CA GLY A 136 -2.28 -8.98 -15.10
C GLY A 136 -3.36 -9.14 -16.16
N PHE A 137 -2.95 -9.66 -17.32
CA PHE A 137 -3.80 -9.90 -18.48
C PHE A 137 -4.17 -11.38 -18.62
N LYS A 138 -5.35 -11.67 -19.14
CA LYS A 138 -5.83 -13.05 -19.42
C LYS A 138 -4.96 -13.78 -20.42
N ASN A 139 -4.48 -13.03 -21.43
CA ASN A 139 -3.66 -13.54 -22.53
C ASN A 139 -2.58 -12.51 -22.84
N ASP A 140 -1.58 -12.94 -23.60
CA ASP A 140 -0.60 -12.01 -24.16
C ASP A 140 -1.30 -10.86 -24.86
N SER A 141 -0.92 -9.65 -24.52
CA SER A 141 -1.52 -8.43 -25.00
C SER A 141 -0.45 -7.46 -25.51
N ASN A 142 -0.87 -6.47 -26.26
CA ASN A 142 -0.01 -5.40 -26.77
C ASN A 142 -0.68 -4.04 -26.65
N SER A 143 0.09 -2.98 -26.87
CA SER A 143 -0.41 -1.61 -26.73
C SER A 143 -1.60 -1.30 -27.63
N ALA A 144 -1.67 -1.88 -28.84
CA ALA A 144 -2.77 -1.64 -29.76
C ALA A 144 -4.08 -2.26 -29.24
N ALA A 145 -4.02 -3.52 -28.79
CA ALA A 145 -5.18 -4.19 -28.17
C ALA A 145 -5.64 -3.46 -26.91
N TYR A 146 -4.71 -3.02 -26.07
CA TYR A 146 -5.02 -2.24 -24.87
C TYR A 146 -5.73 -0.91 -25.21
N LEU A 147 -5.22 -0.15 -26.18
CA LEU A 147 -5.80 1.13 -26.59
C LEU A 147 -7.19 0.97 -27.22
N ASP A 148 -7.41 -0.07 -28.01
CA ASP A 148 -8.74 -0.39 -28.57
C ASP A 148 -9.75 -0.67 -27.45
N HIS A 149 -9.39 -1.51 -26.47
CA HIS A 149 -10.27 -1.80 -25.34
C HIS A 149 -10.49 -0.59 -24.43
N LEU A 150 -9.48 0.27 -24.28
CA LEU A 150 -9.60 1.52 -23.53
C LEU A 150 -10.62 2.47 -24.20
N GLN A 151 -10.52 2.66 -25.52
CA GLN A 151 -11.45 3.50 -26.28
C GLN A 151 -12.89 2.98 -26.18
N ARG A 152 -13.08 1.67 -26.17
CA ARG A 152 -14.38 1.02 -26.01
C ARG A 152 -14.86 0.94 -24.56
N LYS A 153 -14.09 1.41 -23.58
CA LYS A 153 -14.36 1.27 -22.13
C LYS A 153 -14.49 -0.20 -21.67
N LYS A 154 -13.71 -1.09 -22.26
CA LYS A 154 -13.73 -2.54 -22.04
C LYS A 154 -12.39 -3.10 -21.54
N VAL A 155 -11.54 -2.29 -20.90
CA VAL A 155 -10.23 -2.73 -20.40
C VAL A 155 -10.34 -3.96 -19.49
N VAL A 156 -11.41 -4.05 -18.69
CA VAL A 156 -11.64 -5.18 -17.79
C VAL A 156 -11.71 -6.52 -18.54
N ASP A 157 -12.15 -6.54 -19.80
CA ASP A 157 -12.24 -7.76 -20.60
C ASP A 157 -10.86 -8.37 -20.91
N LEU A 158 -9.80 -7.57 -20.84
CA LEU A 158 -8.41 -8.01 -21.03
C LEU A 158 -7.78 -8.57 -19.76
N LEU A 159 -8.35 -8.30 -18.60
CA LEU A 159 -7.69 -8.52 -17.30
C LEU A 159 -8.08 -9.87 -16.72
N GLU A 160 -7.10 -10.52 -16.07
CA GLU A 160 -7.32 -11.79 -15.39
C GLU A 160 -7.84 -11.54 -13.96
N MET A 161 -8.93 -12.23 -13.62
CA MET A 161 -9.55 -12.18 -12.30
C MET A 161 -9.29 -13.48 -11.57
N HIS A 162 -8.48 -13.42 -10.51
CA HIS A 162 -8.17 -14.56 -9.68
C HIS A 162 -9.08 -14.61 -8.45
N PRO A 163 -9.76 -15.72 -8.17
CA PRO A 163 -10.43 -15.91 -6.91
C PRO A 163 -9.39 -15.92 -5.77
N VAL A 164 -9.69 -15.25 -4.69
CA VAL A 164 -8.79 -15.16 -3.54
C VAL A 164 -9.38 -15.81 -2.30
N LYS A 165 -8.48 -16.31 -1.47
CA LYS A 165 -8.80 -16.86 -0.15
C LYS A 165 -7.80 -16.38 0.88
N LYS A 166 -8.16 -16.52 2.15
CA LYS A 166 -7.25 -16.20 3.27
C LYS A 166 -5.89 -16.86 3.09
N ALA A 167 -4.84 -16.13 3.46
CA ALA A 167 -3.43 -16.52 3.39
C ALA A 167 -2.84 -16.64 1.97
N MET A 168 -3.48 -16.06 0.95
CA MET A 168 -2.87 -15.89 -0.36
C MET A 168 -1.94 -14.68 -0.40
N PHE A 169 -0.89 -14.79 -1.24
CA PHE A 169 0.01 -13.70 -1.59
C PHE A 169 -0.12 -13.39 -3.08
N SER A 170 0.02 -12.10 -3.44
CA SER A 170 0.15 -11.62 -4.82
C SER A 170 1.25 -10.56 -4.87
N PHE A 171 2.04 -10.59 -5.96
CA PHE A 171 3.13 -9.64 -6.24
C PHE A 171 2.88 -8.96 -7.58
#